data_7be418a57a69fab1def5834fe71aa7b1
#
_entry.id   7be418a57a69fab1def5834fe71aa7b1
#
_cell.length_a   1.000
_cell.length_b   1.000
_cell.length_c   1.000
_cell.angle_alpha   90.00
_cell.angle_beta   90.00
_cell.angle_gamma   90.00
#
_symmetry.space_group_name_H-M   'P 1'
#
loop_
_entity.id
_entity.type
_entity.pdbx_description
1 polymer ?
#
loop_
_entity_poly.entity_id
_entity_poly.type
_entity_poly.pdbx_seq_one_letter_code
_entity_poly.pdbx_strand_id
1 'polypeptide(L)'
;MATLTYAGIGARATPRAVLADMTVMAGWLARTGWHLSSGGANGADSAFAAGAPAEQRTVWLPWRGYGAHRGAECRVLSAAALSACIEIAAPLHPAWERCSPGVRKLHARNAAILLGERLDRPVDAVVCWSEGGAAIGGTGIGIRIAEAHGIPVLNLGTMAPRAVCERLRDIRRAGSRS
;
A
#
# COMPACT_ATOMS: atom_id res chain seq x y z
N MET A 1 8.07 -12.77 17.63
CA MET A 1 8.11 -11.37 17.15
C MET A 1 6.96 -11.14 16.19
N ALA A 2 6.25 -10.02 16.28
CA ALA A 2 5.22 -9.67 15.31
C ALA A 2 5.86 -9.48 13.92
N THR A 3 5.19 -9.93 12.87
CA THR A 3 5.64 -9.72 11.50
C THR A 3 5.44 -8.26 11.13
N LEU A 4 6.49 -7.58 10.72
CA LEU A 4 6.40 -6.21 10.21
C LEU A 4 5.70 -6.21 8.86
N THR A 5 4.83 -5.23 8.66
CA THR A 5 4.05 -5.09 7.42
C THR A 5 4.30 -3.73 6.79
N TYR A 6 4.49 -3.68 5.48
CA TYR A 6 4.53 -2.42 4.74
C TYR A 6 3.46 -2.36 3.67
N ALA A 7 2.92 -1.18 3.42
CA ALA A 7 2.08 -0.93 2.26
C ALA A 7 2.96 -0.58 1.06
N GLY A 8 2.86 -1.35 -0.02
CA GLY A 8 3.51 -1.05 -1.29
C GLY A 8 2.47 -0.52 -2.28
N ILE A 9 2.45 0.79 -2.52
CA ILE A 9 1.46 1.46 -3.37
C ILE A 9 2.11 2.48 -4.30
N GLY A 10 1.39 2.93 -5.33
CA GLY A 10 1.88 4.01 -6.18
C GLY A 10 1.07 4.21 -7.44
N ALA A 11 1.48 5.18 -8.23
CA ALA A 11 0.79 5.53 -9.47
C ALA A 11 0.99 4.47 -10.57
N ARG A 12 0.02 4.37 -11.46
CA ARG A 12 0.15 3.55 -12.67
C ARG A 12 1.25 4.07 -13.60
N ALA A 13 1.49 5.37 -13.57
CA ALA A 13 2.51 6.06 -14.37
C ALA A 13 3.89 6.09 -13.69
N THR A 14 4.15 5.27 -12.68
CA THR A 14 5.46 5.17 -12.04
C THR A 14 6.55 4.86 -13.07
N PRO A 15 7.66 5.61 -13.12
CA PRO A 15 8.73 5.40 -14.09
C PRO A 15 9.33 4.00 -14.00
N ARG A 16 9.76 3.44 -15.15
CA ARG A 16 10.31 2.07 -15.23
C ARG A 16 11.47 1.81 -14.28
N ALA A 17 12.38 2.78 -14.14
CA ALA A 17 13.50 2.67 -13.20
C ALA A 17 13.01 2.51 -11.76
N VAL A 18 12.03 3.31 -11.35
CA VAL A 18 11.43 3.22 -10.00
C VAL A 18 10.69 1.91 -9.80
N LEU A 19 9.98 1.40 -10.81
CA LEU A 19 9.35 0.07 -10.74
C LEU A 19 10.39 -1.05 -10.51
N ALA A 20 11.55 -0.97 -11.15
CA ALA A 20 12.65 -1.91 -10.93
C ALA A 20 13.18 -1.83 -9.48
N ASP A 21 13.38 -0.61 -8.97
CA ASP A 21 13.78 -0.40 -7.57
C ASP A 21 12.74 -0.96 -6.58
N MET A 22 11.45 -0.77 -6.84
CA MET A 22 10.36 -1.33 -6.02
C MET A 22 10.41 -2.87 -5.99
N THR A 23 10.63 -3.51 -7.13
CA THR A 23 10.74 -4.97 -7.22
C THR A 23 11.93 -5.49 -6.41
N VAL A 24 13.10 -4.87 -6.56
CA VAL A 24 14.32 -5.24 -5.81
C VAL A 24 14.11 -5.01 -4.31
N MET A 25 13.53 -3.88 -3.93
CA MET A 25 13.23 -3.53 -2.53
C MET A 25 12.24 -4.51 -1.92
N ALA A 26 11.17 -4.90 -2.62
CA ALA A 26 10.20 -5.87 -2.15
C ALA A 26 10.85 -7.24 -1.87
N GLY A 27 11.75 -7.69 -2.77
CA GLY A 27 12.51 -8.93 -2.56
C GLY A 27 13.45 -8.86 -1.35
N TRP A 28 14.09 -7.71 -1.11
CA TRP A 28 14.89 -7.51 0.09
C TRP A 28 14.03 -7.47 1.36
N LEU A 29 12.89 -6.79 1.35
CA LEU A 29 11.96 -6.72 2.47
C LEU A 29 11.43 -8.12 2.83
N ALA A 30 11.03 -8.92 1.84
CA ALA A 30 10.59 -10.28 2.05
C ALA A 30 11.67 -11.15 2.72
N ARG A 31 12.92 -11.11 2.23
CA ARG A 31 14.05 -11.82 2.84
C ARG A 31 14.37 -11.36 4.27
N THR A 32 13.96 -10.16 4.63
CA THR A 32 14.15 -9.61 5.98
C THR A 32 12.91 -9.73 6.86
N GLY A 33 11.90 -10.50 6.45
CA GLY A 33 10.74 -10.85 7.26
C GLY A 33 9.60 -9.83 7.25
N TRP A 34 9.57 -8.91 6.28
CA TRP A 34 8.45 -8.01 6.08
C TRP A 34 7.35 -8.65 5.24
N HIS A 35 6.11 -8.34 5.56
CA HIS A 35 4.93 -8.71 4.78
C HIS A 35 4.45 -7.53 3.94
N LEU A 36 4.17 -7.75 2.66
CA LEU A 36 3.61 -6.74 1.76
C LEU A 36 2.10 -6.68 1.88
N SER A 37 1.55 -5.49 2.03
CA SER A 37 0.14 -5.17 1.81
C SER A 37 0.00 -4.27 0.58
N SER A 38 -0.75 -4.65 -0.44
CA SER A 38 -0.85 -3.91 -1.70
C SER A 38 -2.23 -4.06 -2.37
N GLY A 39 -2.45 -3.36 -3.48
CA GLY A 39 -3.76 -3.24 -4.09
C GLY A 39 -3.99 -3.97 -5.43
N GLY A 40 -2.98 -4.57 -6.01
CA GLY A 40 -3.07 -5.31 -7.27
C GLY A 40 -3.35 -4.45 -8.52
N ALA A 41 -3.09 -3.15 -8.47
CA ALA A 41 -3.16 -2.30 -9.66
C ALA A 41 -1.89 -2.46 -10.53
N ASN A 42 -2.00 -2.14 -11.82
CA ASN A 42 -0.83 -2.06 -12.70
C ASN A 42 0.11 -0.94 -12.21
N GLY A 43 1.40 -1.08 -12.49
CA GLY A 43 2.45 -0.14 -12.09
C GLY A 43 3.06 -0.52 -10.75
N ALA A 44 3.09 0.38 -9.77
CA ALA A 44 3.79 0.19 -8.51
C ALA A 44 3.30 -1.05 -7.73
N ASP A 45 1.99 -1.26 -7.60
CA ASP A 45 1.44 -2.42 -6.87
C ASP A 45 1.95 -3.74 -7.48
N SER A 46 1.94 -3.85 -8.83
CA SER A 46 2.46 -5.02 -9.55
C SER A 46 3.97 -5.19 -9.38
N ALA A 47 4.73 -4.09 -9.32
CA ALA A 47 6.19 -4.13 -9.13
C ALA A 47 6.55 -4.65 -7.73
N PHE A 48 5.88 -4.17 -6.69
CA PHE A 48 6.07 -4.70 -5.33
C PHE A 48 5.67 -6.18 -5.25
N ALA A 49 4.53 -6.55 -5.85
CA ALA A 49 4.07 -7.94 -5.86
C ALA A 49 5.03 -8.88 -6.60
N ALA A 50 5.70 -8.41 -7.67
CA ALA A 50 6.69 -9.19 -8.39
C ALA A 50 7.93 -9.53 -7.55
N GLY A 51 8.31 -8.68 -6.59
CA GLY A 51 9.44 -8.91 -5.71
C GLY A 51 9.10 -9.70 -4.43
N ALA A 52 7.84 -9.71 -4.00
CA ALA A 52 7.42 -10.39 -2.77
C ALA A 52 6.80 -11.76 -3.07
N PRO A 53 7.22 -12.85 -2.40
CA PRO A 53 6.58 -14.17 -2.52
C PRO A 53 5.08 -14.12 -2.15
N ALA A 54 4.27 -15.01 -2.74
CA ALA A 54 2.83 -15.02 -2.53
C ALA A 54 2.43 -15.20 -1.05
N GLU A 55 3.16 -16.02 -0.32
CA GLU A 55 2.97 -16.29 1.11
C GLU A 55 3.36 -15.11 2.02
N GLN A 56 4.10 -14.14 1.49
CA GLN A 56 4.54 -12.95 2.22
C GLN A 56 3.87 -11.66 1.71
N ARG A 57 2.71 -11.80 1.05
CA ARG A 57 1.95 -10.65 0.60
C ARG A 57 0.45 -10.83 0.78
N THR A 58 -0.26 -9.73 0.94
CA THR A 58 -1.72 -9.63 0.86
C THR A 58 -2.08 -8.61 -0.20
N VAL A 59 -2.94 -9.01 -1.14
CA VAL A 59 -3.40 -8.14 -2.24
C VAL A 59 -4.88 -7.85 -2.05
N TRP A 60 -5.20 -6.62 -1.69
CA TRP A 60 -6.57 -6.16 -1.47
C TRP A 60 -7.21 -5.75 -2.79
N LEU A 61 -8.26 -6.44 -3.20
CA LEU A 61 -8.96 -6.18 -4.45
C LEU A 61 -10.26 -5.40 -4.21
N PRO A 62 -10.59 -4.42 -5.06
CA PRO A 62 -11.84 -3.65 -4.93
C PRO A 62 -13.10 -4.47 -5.26
N TRP A 63 -12.93 -5.56 -6.01
CA TRP A 63 -13.95 -6.58 -6.32
C TRP A 63 -13.30 -7.86 -6.81
N ARG A 64 -14.06 -8.94 -6.81
CA ARG A 64 -13.62 -10.25 -7.31
C ARG A 64 -13.19 -10.15 -8.78
N GLY A 65 -11.98 -10.61 -9.05
CA GLY A 65 -11.46 -10.68 -10.43
C GLY A 65 -10.84 -9.37 -10.95
N TYR A 66 -10.69 -8.36 -10.13
CA TYR A 66 -9.92 -7.17 -10.48
C TYR A 66 -8.51 -7.54 -10.96
N GLY A 67 -8.06 -6.98 -12.11
CA GLY A 67 -6.71 -7.21 -12.66
C GLY A 67 -6.37 -8.68 -12.94
N ALA A 68 -7.38 -9.56 -13.12
CA ALA A 68 -7.22 -11.01 -13.29
C ALA A 68 -6.51 -11.72 -12.11
N HIS A 69 -6.38 -11.09 -10.95
CA HIS A 69 -5.82 -11.69 -9.75
C HIS A 69 -6.70 -12.85 -9.22
N ARG A 70 -6.10 -14.01 -8.92
CA ARG A 70 -6.78 -15.25 -8.50
C ARG A 70 -6.09 -16.00 -7.37
N GLY A 71 -4.93 -15.55 -6.92
CA GLY A 71 -4.10 -16.24 -5.92
C GLY A 71 -4.73 -16.25 -4.53
N ALA A 72 -4.23 -17.15 -3.68
CA ALA A 72 -4.66 -17.27 -2.28
C ALA A 72 -4.29 -16.03 -1.42
N GLU A 73 -3.35 -15.22 -1.89
CA GLU A 73 -2.95 -13.96 -1.28
C GLU A 73 -3.96 -12.82 -1.50
N CYS A 74 -4.91 -13.00 -2.43
CA CYS A 74 -5.90 -11.99 -2.78
C CYS A 74 -7.05 -11.98 -1.78
N ARG A 75 -7.47 -10.78 -1.40
CA ARG A 75 -8.61 -10.52 -0.50
C ARG A 75 -9.58 -9.55 -1.15
N VAL A 76 -10.86 -9.83 -1.02
CA VAL A 76 -11.95 -8.91 -1.38
C VAL A 76 -12.70 -8.60 -0.09
N LEU A 77 -12.89 -7.33 0.19
CA LEU A 77 -13.59 -6.89 1.39
C LEU A 77 -15.04 -7.35 1.39
N SER A 78 -15.55 -7.75 2.55
CA SER A 78 -16.98 -7.92 2.77
C SER A 78 -17.71 -6.58 2.61
N ALA A 79 -19.02 -6.60 2.44
CA ALA A 79 -19.80 -5.36 2.34
C ALA A 79 -19.63 -4.47 3.59
N ALA A 80 -19.61 -5.07 4.78
CA ALA A 80 -19.41 -4.34 6.04
C ALA A 80 -18.00 -3.73 6.12
N ALA A 81 -16.96 -4.49 5.79
CA ALA A 81 -15.59 -3.99 5.79
C ALA A 81 -15.38 -2.88 4.74
N LEU A 82 -16.00 -3.02 3.55
CA LEU A 82 -15.97 -1.98 2.53
C LEU A 82 -16.66 -0.69 3.01
N SER A 83 -17.80 -0.80 3.69
CA SER A 83 -18.48 0.38 4.28
C SER A 83 -17.59 1.11 5.26
N ALA A 84 -16.96 0.39 6.19
CA ALA A 84 -16.03 0.98 7.14
C ALA A 84 -14.81 1.63 6.45
N CYS A 85 -14.28 1.00 5.39
CA CYS A 85 -13.22 1.59 4.58
C CYS A 85 -13.65 2.88 3.87
N ILE A 86 -14.91 2.96 3.44
CA ILE A 86 -15.48 4.19 2.84
C ILE A 86 -15.52 5.32 3.87
N GLU A 87 -15.91 5.05 5.10
CA GLU A 87 -15.94 6.05 6.19
C GLU A 87 -14.56 6.66 6.46
N ILE A 88 -13.49 5.88 6.30
CA ILE A 88 -12.12 6.37 6.41
C ILE A 88 -11.68 7.18 5.17
N ALA A 89 -11.98 6.68 3.97
CA ALA A 89 -11.45 7.25 2.74
C ALA A 89 -12.22 8.49 2.23
N ALA A 90 -13.54 8.51 2.43
CA ALA A 90 -14.40 9.55 1.89
C ALA A 90 -14.05 10.96 2.37
N PRO A 91 -13.84 11.21 3.68
CA PRO A 91 -13.46 12.54 4.18
C PRO A 91 -12.09 13.03 3.66
N LEU A 92 -11.22 12.12 3.28
CA LEU A 92 -9.87 12.42 2.82
C LEU A 92 -9.77 12.64 1.31
N HIS A 93 -10.84 12.37 0.56
CA HIS A 93 -10.87 12.55 -0.89
C HIS A 93 -11.43 13.91 -1.27
N PRO A 94 -10.70 14.76 -2.03
CA PRO A 94 -11.10 16.15 -2.32
C PRO A 94 -12.36 16.28 -3.18
N ALA A 95 -12.79 15.19 -3.84
CA ALA A 95 -13.93 15.18 -4.74
C ALA A 95 -14.69 13.84 -4.70
N TRP A 96 -14.93 13.30 -3.52
CA TRP A 96 -15.57 12.00 -3.32
C TRP A 96 -16.90 11.86 -4.05
N GLU A 97 -17.72 12.91 -4.03
CA GLU A 97 -19.06 12.90 -4.66
C GLU A 97 -19.01 12.77 -6.19
N ARG A 98 -17.87 13.13 -6.79
CA ARG A 98 -17.66 13.00 -8.24
C ARG A 98 -17.14 11.62 -8.63
N CYS A 99 -16.78 10.78 -7.66
CA CYS A 99 -16.26 9.44 -7.92
C CYS A 99 -17.39 8.48 -8.30
N SER A 100 -17.20 7.72 -9.38
CA SER A 100 -18.09 6.59 -9.70
C SER A 100 -18.04 5.52 -8.60
N PRO A 101 -19.04 4.65 -8.46
CA PRO A 101 -19.05 3.58 -7.46
C PRO A 101 -17.80 2.69 -7.51
N GLY A 102 -17.28 2.38 -8.71
CA GLY A 102 -16.05 1.60 -8.87
C GLY A 102 -14.82 2.35 -8.36
N VAL A 103 -14.72 3.65 -8.64
CA VAL A 103 -13.62 4.50 -8.15
C VAL A 103 -13.68 4.65 -6.63
N ARG A 104 -14.86 4.80 -6.04
CA ARG A 104 -15.04 4.81 -4.57
C ARG A 104 -14.54 3.53 -3.92
N LYS A 105 -14.83 2.34 -4.52
CA LYS A 105 -14.29 1.06 -4.05
C LYS A 105 -12.77 1.00 -4.14
N LEU A 106 -12.18 1.50 -5.24
CA LEU A 106 -10.72 1.57 -5.41
C LEU A 106 -10.07 2.45 -4.34
N HIS A 107 -10.66 3.58 -4.00
CA HIS A 107 -10.15 4.46 -2.97
C HIS A 107 -10.37 3.89 -1.56
N ALA A 108 -11.55 3.36 -1.28
CA ALA A 108 -11.89 2.78 0.01
C ALA A 108 -10.96 1.61 0.38
N ARG A 109 -10.65 0.71 -0.57
CA ARG A 109 -9.76 -0.43 -0.28
C ARG A 109 -8.34 -0.01 0.13
N ASN A 110 -7.93 1.24 -0.12
CA ASN A 110 -6.65 1.74 0.40
C ASN A 110 -6.63 1.77 1.93
N ALA A 111 -7.78 1.97 2.59
CA ALA A 111 -7.85 1.84 4.04
C ALA A 111 -7.49 0.43 4.50
N ALA A 112 -7.97 -0.62 3.81
CA ALA A 112 -7.60 -2.00 4.13
C ALA A 112 -6.13 -2.31 3.83
N ILE A 113 -5.54 -1.71 2.79
CA ILE A 113 -4.10 -1.85 2.52
C ILE A 113 -3.28 -1.34 3.70
N LEU A 114 -3.68 -0.22 4.29
CA LEU A 114 -2.92 0.45 5.33
C LEU A 114 -3.28 0.01 6.76
N LEU A 115 -4.53 -0.39 7.00
CA LEU A 115 -5.05 -0.63 8.34
C LEU A 115 -5.54 -2.07 8.57
N GLY A 116 -5.45 -2.94 7.55
CA GLY A 116 -6.00 -4.29 7.59
C GLY A 116 -7.52 -4.33 7.38
N GLU A 117 -8.09 -5.53 7.29
CA GLU A 117 -9.52 -5.73 7.03
C GLU A 117 -10.43 -5.11 8.09
N ARG A 118 -10.01 -5.15 9.35
CA ARG A 118 -10.76 -4.66 10.51
C ARG A 118 -10.39 -3.24 10.90
N LEU A 119 -9.49 -2.59 10.15
CA LEU A 119 -8.98 -1.24 10.38
C LEU A 119 -8.30 -1.05 11.74
N ASP A 120 -7.82 -2.12 12.34
CA ASP A 120 -7.21 -2.19 13.68
C ASP A 120 -5.73 -2.62 13.67
N ARG A 121 -5.15 -2.84 12.48
CA ARG A 121 -3.77 -3.28 12.28
C ARG A 121 -3.05 -2.41 11.26
N PRO A 122 -2.63 -1.20 11.65
CA PRO A 122 -1.88 -0.33 10.76
C PRO A 122 -0.57 -1.00 10.34
N VAL A 123 -0.17 -0.75 9.09
CA VAL A 123 1.15 -1.15 8.60
C VAL A 123 2.23 -0.32 9.28
N ASP A 124 3.46 -0.86 9.37
CA ASP A 124 4.60 -0.19 10.00
C ASP A 124 5.19 0.93 9.13
N ALA A 125 4.98 0.88 7.82
CA ALA A 125 5.40 1.91 6.86
C ALA A 125 4.62 1.84 5.56
N VAL A 126 4.55 2.96 4.85
CA VAL A 126 4.15 3.03 3.44
C VAL A 126 5.39 3.27 2.58
N VAL A 127 5.60 2.43 1.57
CA VAL A 127 6.57 2.69 0.50
C VAL A 127 5.77 2.99 -0.76
N CYS A 128 5.96 4.17 -1.33
CA CYS A 128 5.17 4.58 -2.49
C CYS A 128 6.01 5.38 -3.49
N TRP A 129 5.41 5.66 -4.64
CA TRP A 129 5.86 6.67 -5.56
C TRP A 129 4.69 7.55 -5.99
N SER A 130 4.88 8.84 -5.91
CA SER A 130 4.07 9.85 -6.58
C SER A 130 4.97 10.95 -7.12
N GLU A 131 4.58 11.55 -8.23
CA GLU A 131 5.37 12.59 -8.88
C GLU A 131 5.57 13.78 -7.95
N GLY A 132 6.85 14.16 -7.73
CA GLY A 132 7.22 15.22 -6.81
C GLY A 132 6.75 15.02 -5.37
N GLY A 133 6.34 13.81 -4.97
CA GLY A 133 5.80 13.54 -3.64
C GLY A 133 4.34 13.93 -3.44
N ALA A 134 3.67 14.43 -4.48
CA ALA A 134 2.32 14.97 -4.37
C ALA A 134 1.28 13.90 -4.05
N ALA A 135 0.38 14.18 -3.09
CA ALA A 135 -0.71 13.29 -2.71
C ALA A 135 -1.89 13.41 -3.71
N ILE A 136 -1.71 12.86 -4.92
CA ILE A 136 -2.66 12.95 -6.03
C ILE A 136 -3.19 11.55 -6.40
N GLY A 137 -4.43 11.47 -6.87
CA GLY A 137 -5.08 10.24 -7.32
C GLY A 137 -5.22 9.17 -6.24
N GLY A 138 -5.22 7.91 -6.63
CA GLY A 138 -5.36 6.78 -5.71
C GLY A 138 -4.23 6.67 -4.70
N THR A 139 -3.00 6.93 -5.13
CA THR A 139 -1.81 6.97 -4.24
C THR A 139 -1.97 8.07 -3.20
N GLY A 140 -2.49 9.23 -3.60
CA GLY A 140 -2.73 10.35 -2.70
C GLY A 140 -3.71 10.03 -1.57
N ILE A 141 -4.74 9.22 -1.83
CA ILE A 141 -5.65 8.75 -0.76
C ILE A 141 -4.89 7.86 0.22
N GLY A 142 -4.06 6.94 -0.28
CA GLY A 142 -3.21 6.11 0.59
C GLY A 142 -2.29 6.96 1.47
N ILE A 143 -1.63 7.98 0.90
CA ILE A 143 -0.77 8.90 1.65
C ILE A 143 -1.56 9.62 2.74
N ARG A 144 -2.73 10.19 2.43
CA ARG A 144 -3.57 10.90 3.42
C ARG A 144 -4.08 10.00 4.54
N ILE A 145 -4.46 8.75 4.22
CA ILE A 145 -4.83 7.77 5.25
C ILE A 145 -3.63 7.48 6.15
N ALA A 146 -2.44 7.27 5.58
CA ALA A 146 -1.22 7.03 6.35
C ALA A 146 -0.91 8.20 7.29
N GLU A 147 -0.95 9.43 6.79
CA GLU A 147 -0.72 10.66 7.57
C GLU A 147 -1.74 10.80 8.71
N ALA A 148 -3.03 10.58 8.45
CA ALA A 148 -4.09 10.64 9.45
C ALA A 148 -3.91 9.60 10.57
N HIS A 149 -3.21 8.49 10.30
CA HIS A 149 -2.97 7.42 11.28
C HIS A 149 -1.52 7.38 11.78
N GLY A 150 -0.70 8.40 11.49
CA GLY A 150 0.69 8.48 11.95
C GLY A 150 1.62 7.41 11.36
N ILE A 151 1.25 6.81 10.22
CA ILE A 151 2.06 5.80 9.54
C ILE A 151 3.16 6.49 8.71
N PRO A 152 4.44 6.13 8.87
CA PRO A 152 5.53 6.72 8.09
C PRO A 152 5.35 6.50 6.58
N VAL A 153 5.44 7.58 5.80
CA VAL A 153 5.38 7.52 4.33
C VAL A 153 6.78 7.74 3.74
N LEU A 154 7.26 6.75 3.02
CA LEU A 154 8.55 6.74 2.35
C LEU A 154 8.32 6.82 0.84
N ASN A 155 8.42 8.03 0.28
CA ASN A 155 8.04 8.31 -1.11
C ASN A 155 9.26 8.37 -2.03
N LEU A 156 9.39 7.40 -2.92
CA LEU A 156 10.45 7.33 -3.94
C LEU A 156 10.40 8.47 -4.98
N GLY A 157 9.34 9.28 -4.99
CA GLY A 157 9.28 10.52 -5.77
C GLY A 157 10.09 11.66 -5.17
N THR A 158 10.47 11.55 -3.89
CA THR A 158 11.24 12.57 -3.14
C THR A 158 12.44 11.99 -2.39
N MET A 159 12.52 10.67 -2.24
CA MET A 159 13.58 9.98 -1.52
C MET A 159 14.32 9.02 -2.45
N ALA A 160 15.65 8.99 -2.36
CA ALA A 160 16.44 7.97 -3.02
C ALA A 160 16.14 6.58 -2.44
N PRO A 161 16.17 5.49 -3.26
CA PRO A 161 15.89 4.12 -2.80
C PRO A 161 16.74 3.70 -1.58
N ARG A 162 18.01 4.11 -1.54
CA ARG A 162 18.92 3.85 -0.41
C ARG A 162 18.40 4.47 0.90
N ALA A 163 17.95 5.71 0.86
CA ALA A 163 17.41 6.41 2.04
C ALA A 163 16.12 5.73 2.53
N VAL A 164 15.26 5.27 1.62
CA VAL A 164 14.06 4.47 1.98
C VAL A 164 14.47 3.19 2.69
N CYS A 165 15.45 2.45 2.17
CA CYS A 165 15.94 1.22 2.81
C CYS A 165 16.56 1.48 4.19
N GLU A 166 17.26 2.59 4.39
CA GLU A 166 17.83 2.98 5.69
C GLU A 166 16.70 3.24 6.71
N ARG A 167 15.66 4.00 6.33
CA ARG A 167 14.49 4.26 7.19
C ARG A 167 13.75 2.96 7.56
N LEU A 168 13.56 2.04 6.62
CA LEU A 168 12.93 0.74 6.90
C LEU A 168 13.75 -0.11 7.88
N ARG A 169 15.09 -0.07 7.81
CA ARG A 169 15.96 -0.71 8.81
C ARG A 169 15.79 -0.10 10.21
N ASP A 170 15.65 1.22 10.29
CA ASP A 170 15.44 1.91 11.57
C ASP A 170 14.09 1.55 12.20
N ILE A 171 13.01 1.53 11.41
CA ILE A 171 11.70 1.07 11.86
C ILE A 171 11.78 -0.36 12.40
N ARG A 172 12.46 -1.27 11.68
CA ARG A 172 12.65 -2.64 12.13
C ARG A 172 13.40 -2.74 13.46
N ARG A 173 14.47 -1.96 13.62
CA ARG A 173 15.25 -1.93 14.87
C ARG A 173 14.42 -1.42 16.05
N ALA A 174 13.58 -0.42 15.83
CA ALA A 174 12.67 0.10 16.86
C ALA A 174 11.64 -0.96 17.29
N GLY A 175 10.98 -1.63 16.33
CA GLY A 175 10.00 -2.69 16.61
C GLY A 175 10.59 -3.96 17.28
N SER A 176 11.91 -4.16 17.19
CA SER A 176 12.60 -5.30 17.84
C SER A 176 12.94 -5.03 19.31
N ARG A 177 12.74 -3.80 19.79
CA ARG A 177 13.06 -3.39 21.18
C ARG A 177 11.82 -3.27 22.08
N SER A 178 10.64 -3.41 21.50
CA SER A 178 9.32 -3.42 22.18
C SER A 178 8.82 -4.84 22.37
#